data_a7dc9293c881b8b939394f7b4d199955
#
_entry.id   a7dc9293c881b8b939394f7b4d199955
#
_cell.length_a   1.000
_cell.length_b   1.000
_cell.length_c   1.000
_cell.angle_alpha   90.00
_cell.angle_beta   90.00
_cell.angle_gamma   90.00
#
_symmetry.space_group_name_H-M   'P 1'
#
loop_
_entity.id
_entity.type
_entity.pdbx_description
1 polymer ?
#
loop_
_entity_poly.entity_id
_entity_poly.type
_entity_poly.pdbx_seq_one_letter_code
_entity_poly.pdbx_strand_id
1 'polypeptide(L)' 'GAGASNQAVKAIAISRSYMALSGVDLVCIPAFTTVSIDGEERTAMKFIVECR' A
#
# COMPACT_ATOMS: atom_id res chain seq x y z
N GLY A 1 5.12 1.48 11.26
CA GLY A 1 6.13 2.50 11.21
C GLY A 1 6.63 2.75 9.79
N ALA A 2 7.61 3.62 9.64
CA ALA A 2 8.16 3.98 8.32
C ALA A 2 8.71 2.77 7.57
N GLY A 3 9.30 1.81 8.26
CA GLY A 3 9.81 0.59 7.66
C GLY A 3 8.71 -0.25 7.02
N ALA A 4 7.56 -0.38 7.68
CA ALA A 4 6.42 -1.13 7.16
C ALA A 4 5.85 -0.45 5.91
N SER A 5 5.74 0.88 5.91
CA SER A 5 5.26 1.64 4.75
C SER A 5 6.22 1.47 3.55
N ASN A 6 7.52 1.53 3.79
CA ASN A 6 8.52 1.33 2.75
C ASN A 6 8.43 -0.08 2.15
N GLN A 7 8.21 -1.11 2.97
CA GLN A 7 8.05 -2.48 2.50
C GLN A 7 6.78 -2.65 1.68
N ALA A 8 5.69 -2.02 2.08
CA ALA A 8 4.43 -2.06 1.33
C ALA A 8 4.59 -1.42 -0.06
N VAL A 9 5.19 -0.23 -0.12
CA VAL A 9 5.43 0.47 -1.39
C VAL A 9 6.35 -0.35 -2.29
N LYS A 10 7.39 -0.94 -1.74
CA LYS A 10 8.31 -1.79 -2.48
C LYS A 10 7.61 -3.00 -3.08
N ALA A 11 6.74 -3.66 -2.31
CA ALA A 11 5.97 -4.81 -2.79
C ALA A 11 5.04 -4.42 -3.94
N ILE A 12 4.38 -3.26 -3.84
CA ILE A 12 3.52 -2.74 -4.90
C ILE A 12 4.33 -2.46 -6.17
N ALA A 13 5.49 -1.84 -6.04
CA ALA A 13 6.36 -1.53 -7.16
C ALA A 13 6.86 -2.80 -7.87
N ILE A 14 7.20 -3.83 -7.12
CA ILE A 14 7.61 -5.12 -7.66
C ILE A 14 6.45 -5.78 -8.42
N SER A 15 5.26 -5.79 -7.81
CA SER A 15 4.05 -6.34 -8.45
C SER A 15 3.72 -5.62 -9.75
N ARG A 16 3.84 -4.30 -9.76
CA ARG A 16 3.63 -3.50 -10.96
C ARG A 16 4.59 -3.90 -12.08
N SER A 17 5.84 -4.15 -11.76
CA SER A 17 6.84 -4.57 -12.74
C SER A 17 6.46 -5.86 -13.45
N TYR A 18 5.92 -6.83 -12.71
CA TYR A 18 5.44 -8.08 -13.31
C TYR A 18 4.17 -7.90 -14.12
N MET A 19 3.21 -7.15 -13.62
CA MET A 19 1.91 -6.96 -14.28
C MET A 19 2.03 -6.11 -15.55
N ALA A 20 2.99 -5.20 -15.61
CA ALA A 20 3.23 -4.37 -16.78
C ALA A 20 3.56 -5.20 -18.02
N LEU A 21 4.16 -6.37 -17.85
CA LEU A 21 4.46 -7.29 -18.95
C LEU A 21 3.18 -7.81 -19.63
N SER A 22 2.06 -7.82 -18.92
CA SER A 22 0.75 -8.22 -19.44
C SER A 22 -0.11 -7.03 -19.86
N GLY A 23 0.47 -5.83 -19.89
CA GLY A 23 -0.26 -4.61 -20.25
C GLY A 23 -1.15 -4.05 -19.15
N VAL A 24 -1.00 -4.55 -17.92
CA VAL A 24 -1.77 -4.09 -16.76
C VAL A 24 -0.89 -3.13 -15.93
N ASP A 25 -1.45 -1.99 -15.57
CA ASP A 25 -0.80 -1.04 -14.69
C ASP A 25 -1.45 -1.06 -13.30
N LEU A 26 -0.65 -0.83 -12.27
CA LEU A 26 -1.11 -0.68 -10.90
C LEU A 26 -0.96 0.77 -10.47
N VAL A 27 -2.00 1.30 -9.88
CA VAL A 27 -1.97 2.62 -9.23
C VAL A 27 -2.21 2.44 -7.75
N CYS A 28 -1.57 3.27 -6.95
CA CYS A 28 -1.65 3.21 -5.51
C CYS A 28 -2.09 4.56 -4.96
N ILE A 29 -3.09 4.55 -4.11
CA ILE A 29 -3.59 5.75 -3.46
C ILE A 29 -3.32 5.60 -1.96
N PRO A 30 -2.33 6.32 -1.40
CA PRO A 30 -2.09 6.29 0.03
C PRO A 30 -3.15 7.11 0.77
N ALA A 31 -3.55 6.65 1.93
CA ALA A 31 -4.50 7.36 2.78
C ALA A 31 -4.23 7.05 4.24
N PHE A 32 -4.63 7.95 5.13
CA PHE A 32 -4.60 7.69 6.55
C PHE A 32 -5.85 6.97 6.98
N THR A 33 -5.72 6.14 8.00
CA THR A 33 -6.85 5.48 8.64
C THR A 33 -6.57 5.38 10.13
N THR A 34 -7.62 5.15 10.92
CA THR A 34 -7.48 4.95 12.36
C THR A 34 -7.67 3.48 12.67
N VAL A 35 -6.76 2.93 13.44
CA VAL A 35 -6.83 1.54 13.92
C VAL A 35 -6.85 1.53 15.45
N SER A 36 -7.48 0.53 16.01
CA SER A 36 -7.52 0.33 17.47
C SER A 36 -6.58 -0.82 17.82
N ILE A 37 -5.59 -0.53 18.65
CA ILE A 37 -4.61 -1.51 19.14
C ILE A 37 -4.62 -1.45 20.67
N ASP A 38 -4.98 -2.56 21.31
CA ASP A 38 -5.04 -2.67 22.78
C ASP A 38 -5.90 -1.56 23.43
N GLY A 39 -7.01 -1.20 22.79
CA GLY A 39 -7.90 -0.15 23.27
C GLY A 39 -7.43 1.27 22.99
N GLU A 40 -6.31 1.45 22.31
CA GLU A 40 -5.79 2.77 21.92
C GLU A 40 -6.03 3.01 20.43
N GLU A 41 -6.50 4.20 20.10
CA GLU A 41 -6.61 4.63 18.72
C GLU A 41 -5.26 5.11 18.21
N ARG A 42 -4.85 4.59 17.05
CA ARG A 42 -3.61 4.99 16.41
C ARG A 42 -3.86 5.31 14.96
N THR A 43 -3.15 6.29 14.44
CA THR A 43 -3.17 6.61 13.02
C THR A 43 -2.26 5.65 12.28
N ALA A 44 -2.81 5.02 11.25
CA ALA A 44 -2.08 4.14 10.37
C ALA A 44 -2.21 4.61 8.93
N MET A 45 -1.40 4.07 8.05
CA MET A 45 -1.46 4.34 6.63
C MET A 45 -1.98 3.12 5.90
N LYS A 46 -2.90 3.33 4.97
CA LYS A 46 -3.38 2.29 4.07
C LYS A 46 -3.04 2.65 2.63
N PHE A 47 -2.88 1.64 1.81
CA PHE A 47 -2.63 1.80 0.39
C PHE A 47 -3.75 1.12 -0.39
N ILE A 48 -4.48 1.90 -1.17
CA ILE A 48 -5.52 1.39 -2.05
C ILE A 48 -4.86 1.11 -3.39
N VAL A 49 -4.85 -0.15 -3.80
CA VAL A 49 -4.20 -0.58 -5.05
C VAL A 49 -5.26 -0.95 -6.05
N GLU A 50 -5.20 -0.35 -7.22
CA GLU A 50 -6.15 -0.58 -8.30
C GLU A 50 -5.40 -0.91 -9.59
N CYS A 51 -6.02 -1.72 -10.44
CA CYS A 51 -5.52 -2.02 -11.77
C CYS A 51 -6.08 -1.02 -12.77
N ARG A 52 -5.24 -0.62 -13.71
CA ARG A 52 -5.62 0.23 -14.84
C ARG A 52 -5.24 -0.41 -16.16
#